data_5df815ed7229f5af62389c49639c0e54
#
_entry.id   5df815ed7229f5af62389c49639c0e54
#
_cell.length_a   1.000
_cell.length_b   1.000
_cell.length_c   1.000
_cell.angle_alpha   90.00
_cell.angle_beta   90.00
_cell.angle_gamma   90.00
#
_symmetry.space_group_name_H-M   'P 1'
#
loop_
_entity.id
_entity.type
_entity.pdbx_description
1 polymer ?
#
loop_
_entity_poly.entity_id
_entity_poly.type
_entity_poly.pdbx_seq_one_letter_code
_entity_poly.pdbx_strand_id
1 'polypeptide(L)'
;MICTQTLFKELTASKNLIERDFSEIADLTEQDVAYVIKKGELLLREHGFLDTGLTATHKIGHGEPIWFAETISKRAKTFEFTNIGDTALYEISGPEIRQHVDKAGFLSREIIRYSLARIYQRSDSRRNFSFEDALYQERSEVNQVSYDREETIFSWGDNADSIYFIIDGQVSLRTIKDKNFVLLGPADSFGESSLITNKPRSLRAVAETDCRLFRMSADWVLNNLNKEHPIVRLAIHQTLSMKSIRNQMRLIKTNDGVYVADNNTD
;
A
#
# COMPACT_ATOMS: atom_id res chain seq x y z
N MET A 1 14.07 -3.44 -2.44
CA MET A 1 13.57 -2.38 -1.53
C MET A 1 13.10 -1.20 -2.36
N ILE A 2 11.87 -0.76 -2.19
CA ILE A 2 11.41 0.54 -2.71
C ILE A 2 11.79 1.59 -1.66
N CYS A 3 12.98 2.18 -1.80
CA CYS A 3 13.41 3.29 -0.95
C CYS A 3 12.91 4.60 -1.56
N THR A 4 11.99 5.28 -0.91
CA THR A 4 11.38 6.54 -1.40
C THR A 4 12.44 7.61 -1.66
N GLN A 5 13.50 7.69 -0.86
CA GLN A 5 14.61 8.62 -1.06
C GLN A 5 15.41 8.32 -2.34
N THR A 6 15.60 7.04 -2.69
CA THR A 6 16.25 6.66 -3.95
C THR A 6 15.33 6.99 -5.13
N LEU A 7 14.04 6.68 -5.02
CA LEU A 7 13.05 7.02 -6.05
C LEU A 7 12.96 8.54 -6.28
N PHE A 8 13.02 9.30 -5.20
CA PHE A 8 13.04 10.76 -5.27
C PHE A 8 14.24 11.27 -6.08
N LYS A 9 15.46 10.73 -5.82
CA LYS A 9 16.67 11.09 -6.59
C LYS A 9 16.54 10.71 -8.06
N GLU A 10 16.05 9.51 -8.37
CA GLU A 10 15.84 9.05 -9.74
C GLU A 10 14.83 9.94 -10.47
N LEU A 11 13.71 10.28 -9.81
CA LEU A 11 12.67 11.15 -10.36
C LEU A 11 13.22 12.56 -10.67
N THR A 12 13.95 13.16 -9.73
CA THR A 12 14.50 14.51 -9.89
C THR A 12 15.63 14.59 -10.90
N ALA A 13 16.37 13.50 -11.11
CA ALA A 13 17.41 13.42 -12.14
C ALA A 13 16.84 13.28 -13.55
N SER A 14 15.63 12.73 -13.69
CA SER A 14 15.03 12.42 -15.00
C SER A 14 14.17 13.54 -15.57
N LYS A 15 13.81 14.57 -14.78
CA LYS A 15 12.80 15.55 -15.16
C LYS A 15 12.93 16.86 -14.36
N ASN A 16 12.62 17.97 -15.06
CA ASN A 16 12.34 19.25 -14.39
C ASN A 16 10.95 19.21 -13.76
N LEU A 17 10.88 19.05 -12.44
CA LEU A 17 9.64 19.03 -11.69
C LEU A 17 9.22 20.45 -11.29
N ILE A 18 7.91 20.69 -11.28
CA ILE A 18 7.35 21.94 -10.78
C ILE A 18 7.38 21.89 -9.27
N GLU A 19 8.08 22.85 -8.66
CA GLU A 19 8.10 23.01 -7.21
C GLU A 19 6.91 23.84 -6.76
N ARG A 20 6.29 23.40 -5.63
CA ARG A 20 5.18 24.08 -4.97
C ARG A 20 5.46 24.23 -3.47
N ASP A 21 5.06 25.34 -2.92
CA ASP A 21 4.95 25.48 -1.46
C ASP A 21 3.68 24.78 -0.96
N PHE A 22 3.70 24.21 0.24
CA PHE A 22 2.52 23.53 0.79
C PHE A 22 1.32 24.48 0.94
N SER A 23 1.55 25.75 1.24
CA SER A 23 0.49 26.76 1.35
C SER A 23 -0.27 26.97 0.03
N GLU A 24 0.39 26.77 -1.11
CA GLU A 24 -0.21 26.89 -2.44
C GLU A 24 -1.13 25.71 -2.78
N ILE A 25 -0.96 24.55 -2.12
CA ILE A 25 -1.74 23.34 -2.44
C ILE A 25 -2.97 23.14 -1.56
N ALA A 26 -3.15 23.92 -0.52
CA ALA A 26 -4.34 23.81 0.34
C ALA A 26 -5.65 23.96 -0.46
N ASP A 27 -5.66 24.74 -1.55
CA ASP A 27 -6.79 24.96 -2.45
C ASP A 27 -6.83 24.03 -3.67
N LEU A 28 -5.84 23.13 -3.84
CA LEU A 28 -5.67 22.30 -5.04
C LEU A 28 -6.26 20.89 -4.92
N THR A 29 -7.17 20.64 -3.98
CA THR A 29 -7.81 19.32 -3.80
C THR A 29 -8.61 18.85 -5.02
N GLU A 30 -9.06 19.77 -5.86
CA GLU A 30 -9.82 19.47 -7.09
C GLU A 30 -8.93 19.20 -8.31
N GLN A 31 -7.64 19.55 -8.27
CA GLN A 31 -6.75 19.37 -9.41
C GLN A 31 -6.32 17.92 -9.60
N ASP A 32 -6.19 17.51 -10.86
CA ASP A 32 -5.73 16.16 -11.25
C ASP A 32 -4.20 16.07 -11.18
N VAL A 33 -3.68 16.21 -9.97
CA VAL A 33 -2.23 16.18 -9.67
C VAL A 33 -1.97 15.38 -8.40
N ALA A 34 -0.75 14.85 -8.29
CA ALA A 34 -0.19 14.27 -7.07
C ALA A 34 1.16 14.93 -6.77
N TYR A 35 1.68 14.70 -5.58
CA TYR A 35 2.93 15.35 -5.15
C TYR A 35 3.89 14.36 -4.53
N VAL A 36 5.17 14.75 -4.46
CA VAL A 36 6.22 14.08 -3.69
C VAL A 36 6.88 15.12 -2.79
N ILE A 37 7.04 14.81 -1.52
CA ILE A 37 7.62 15.73 -0.54
C ILE A 37 9.10 15.96 -0.85
N LYS A 38 9.45 17.21 -1.21
CA LYS A 38 10.83 17.64 -1.44
C LYS A 38 11.56 17.93 -0.12
N LYS A 39 10.88 18.61 0.79
CA LYS A 39 11.41 19.06 2.08
C LYS A 39 10.27 19.16 3.09
N GLY A 40 10.56 18.97 4.37
CA GLY A 40 9.59 19.12 5.45
C GLY A 40 8.84 17.83 5.75
N GLU A 41 7.76 17.95 6.52
CA GLU A 41 6.97 16.84 7.02
C GLU A 41 5.48 17.21 7.06
N LEU A 42 4.64 16.23 6.81
CA LEU A 42 3.19 16.36 6.86
C LEU A 42 2.58 15.34 7.81
N LEU A 43 1.49 15.71 8.48
CA LEU A 43 0.61 14.79 9.20
C LEU A 43 -0.57 14.46 8.30
N LEU A 44 -0.74 13.19 7.99
CA LEU A 44 -1.89 12.65 7.30
C LEU A 44 -3.07 12.52 8.28
N ARG A 45 -4.24 13.04 7.89
CA ARG A 45 -5.51 12.83 8.59
C ARG A 45 -6.57 12.31 7.63
N GLU A 46 -7.39 11.37 8.04
CA GLU A 46 -8.50 10.90 7.22
C GLU A 46 -9.79 11.71 7.53
N HIS A 47 -10.43 12.21 6.46
CA HIS A 47 -11.78 12.81 6.55
C HIS A 47 -12.81 11.76 7.02
N GLY A 48 -13.63 12.10 7.99
CA GLY A 48 -14.69 11.21 8.50
C GLY A 48 -14.36 10.49 9.80
N PHE A 49 -13.15 10.63 10.34
CA PHE A 49 -12.80 10.17 11.69
C PHE A 49 -13.15 11.17 12.78
N LEU A 50 -13.53 12.39 12.40
CA LEU A 50 -13.85 13.49 13.33
C LEU A 50 -15.02 13.18 14.27
N ASP A 51 -15.96 12.31 13.83
CA ASP A 51 -17.15 11.97 14.63
C ASP A 51 -16.86 10.98 15.78
N THR A 52 -15.70 10.31 15.75
CA THR A 52 -15.35 9.28 16.75
C THR A 52 -14.32 9.78 17.77
N GLY A 53 -13.79 10.98 17.62
CA GLY A 53 -12.72 11.52 18.48
C GLY A 53 -11.36 10.82 18.37
N LEU A 54 -11.23 9.79 17.50
CA LEU A 54 -10.01 9.05 17.25
C LEU A 54 -9.32 9.62 16.00
N THR A 55 -8.20 10.29 16.17
CA THR A 55 -7.36 10.79 15.10
C THR A 55 -6.18 9.83 14.92
N ALA A 56 -6.23 8.97 13.92
CA ALA A 56 -5.02 8.28 13.46
C ALA A 56 -4.19 9.31 12.68
N THR A 57 -3.09 9.76 13.25
CA THR A 57 -2.15 10.64 12.56
C THR A 57 -0.97 9.79 12.07
N HIS A 58 -0.65 9.92 10.79
CA HIS A 58 0.52 9.29 10.20
C HIS A 58 1.46 10.36 9.67
N LYS A 59 2.70 10.36 10.18
CA LYS A 59 3.71 11.32 9.76
C LYS A 59 4.38 10.83 8.49
N ILE A 60 4.47 11.69 7.49
CA ILE A 60 5.15 11.44 6.22
C ILE A 60 6.16 12.55 5.94
N GLY A 61 7.25 12.23 5.27
CA GLY A 61 8.39 13.16 5.09
C GLY A 61 9.04 13.07 3.73
N HIS A 62 10.27 13.52 3.65
CA HIS A 62 11.05 13.62 2.41
C HIS A 62 11.00 12.36 1.53
N GLY A 63 10.65 12.52 0.25
CA GLY A 63 10.54 11.47 -0.74
C GLY A 63 9.20 10.72 -0.72
N GLU A 64 8.34 10.95 0.27
CA GLU A 64 7.04 10.28 0.34
C GLU A 64 6.03 10.88 -0.64
N PRO A 65 5.30 10.01 -1.37
CA PRO A 65 4.26 10.44 -2.31
C PRO A 65 2.93 10.68 -1.63
N ILE A 66 2.18 11.68 -2.11
CA ILE A 66 0.82 12.00 -1.67
C ILE A 66 -0.15 12.08 -2.87
N TRP A 67 -1.40 11.64 -2.68
CA TRP A 67 -2.52 11.67 -3.62
C TRP A 67 -2.34 10.87 -4.93
N PHE A 68 -1.40 9.94 -5.00
CA PHE A 68 -1.27 9.06 -6.17
C PHE A 68 -2.48 8.13 -6.32
N ALA A 69 -3.00 7.57 -5.22
CA ALA A 69 -4.16 6.68 -5.25
C ALA A 69 -5.40 7.38 -5.80
N GLU A 70 -5.67 8.59 -5.31
CA GLU A 70 -6.80 9.42 -5.74
C GLU A 70 -6.65 9.83 -7.21
N THR A 71 -5.45 10.27 -7.59
CA THR A 71 -5.12 10.71 -8.95
C THR A 71 -5.21 9.56 -9.96
N ILE A 72 -4.69 8.36 -9.64
CA ILE A 72 -4.81 7.18 -10.50
C ILE A 72 -6.28 6.78 -10.68
N SER A 73 -7.05 6.79 -9.61
CA SER A 73 -8.45 6.37 -9.60
C SER A 73 -9.43 7.48 -10.02
N LYS A 74 -8.97 8.69 -10.30
CA LYS A 74 -9.78 9.90 -10.57
C LYS A 74 -10.85 10.12 -9.51
N ARG A 75 -10.48 10.03 -8.23
CA ARG A 75 -11.37 10.22 -7.09
C ARG A 75 -11.04 11.49 -6.34
N ALA A 76 -12.04 12.00 -5.61
CA ALA A 76 -11.83 13.10 -4.68
C ALA A 76 -10.75 12.72 -3.65
N LYS A 77 -9.94 13.70 -3.28
CA LYS A 77 -8.90 13.57 -2.26
C LYS A 77 -9.57 13.49 -0.89
N THR A 78 -9.52 12.31 -0.26
CA THR A 78 -10.22 12.02 1.00
C THR A 78 -9.32 12.16 2.22
N PHE A 79 -8.02 12.37 1.99
CA PHE A 79 -7.05 12.57 3.05
C PHE A 79 -6.63 14.02 3.12
N GLU A 80 -6.67 14.57 4.32
CA GLU A 80 -6.12 15.88 4.62
C GLU A 80 -4.70 15.75 5.14
N PHE A 81 -3.89 16.74 4.79
CA PHE A 81 -2.54 16.87 5.31
C PHE A 81 -2.44 18.14 6.12
N THR A 82 -1.81 18.04 7.31
CA THR A 82 -1.45 19.21 8.11
C THR A 82 0.06 19.41 8.01
N ASN A 83 0.48 20.61 7.66
CA ASN A 83 1.90 20.98 7.58
C ASN A 83 2.55 21.00 8.97
N ILE A 84 3.77 20.43 9.05
CA ILE A 84 4.63 20.54 10.21
C ILE A 84 5.88 21.32 9.79
N GLY A 85 5.79 22.64 9.80
CA GLY A 85 6.92 23.51 9.44
C GLY A 85 6.92 23.94 7.97
N ASP A 86 8.10 24.14 7.42
CA ASP A 86 8.32 24.63 6.07
C ASP A 86 8.41 23.44 5.10
N THR A 87 7.35 23.19 4.34
CA THR A 87 7.22 22.04 3.44
C THR A 87 7.10 22.47 1.99
N ALA A 88 8.01 21.95 1.16
CA ALA A 88 8.01 22.08 -0.28
C ALA A 88 7.75 20.73 -0.95
N LEU A 89 7.10 20.74 -2.09
CA LEU A 89 6.60 19.57 -2.82
C LEU A 89 6.98 19.66 -4.30
N TYR A 90 7.11 18.51 -4.93
CA TYR A 90 7.15 18.41 -6.38
C TYR A 90 5.81 17.92 -6.91
N GLU A 91 5.25 18.67 -7.88
CA GLU A 91 4.00 18.37 -8.55
C GLU A 91 4.21 17.40 -9.70
N ILE A 92 3.31 16.42 -9.84
CA ILE A 92 3.26 15.46 -10.94
C ILE A 92 1.84 15.40 -11.47
N SER A 93 1.66 15.59 -12.78
CA SER A 93 0.34 15.62 -13.40
C SER A 93 -0.33 14.24 -13.39
N GLY A 94 -1.63 14.20 -13.17
CA GLY A 94 -2.42 12.96 -13.16
C GLY A 94 -2.39 12.19 -14.48
N PRO A 95 -2.53 12.86 -15.65
CA PRO A 95 -2.35 12.19 -16.95
C PRO A 95 -1.02 11.47 -17.10
N GLU A 96 0.07 12.07 -16.62
CA GLU A 96 1.40 11.46 -16.66
C GLU A 96 1.51 10.24 -15.77
N ILE A 97 0.99 10.32 -14.52
CA ILE A 97 0.98 9.20 -13.60
C ILE A 97 0.22 8.02 -14.22
N ARG A 98 -0.98 8.26 -14.74
CA ARG A 98 -1.79 7.21 -15.37
C ARG A 98 -1.12 6.62 -16.60
N GLN A 99 -0.47 7.45 -17.44
CA GLN A 99 0.26 6.97 -18.61
C GLN A 99 1.39 6.00 -18.23
N HIS A 100 2.14 6.30 -17.16
CA HIS A 100 3.18 5.39 -16.65
C HIS A 100 2.59 4.12 -16.05
N VAL A 101 1.49 4.22 -15.28
CA VAL A 101 0.80 3.07 -14.72
C VAL A 101 0.22 2.16 -15.81
N ASP A 102 -0.36 2.72 -16.87
CA ASP A 102 -0.92 1.94 -17.99
C ASP A 102 0.16 1.17 -18.78
N LYS A 103 1.37 1.73 -18.86
CA LYS A 103 2.53 1.12 -19.51
C LYS A 103 3.35 0.17 -18.60
N ALA A 104 3.05 0.14 -17.31
CA ALA A 104 3.77 -0.66 -16.33
C ALA A 104 3.59 -2.16 -16.59
N GLY A 105 4.52 -2.95 -16.11
CA GLY A 105 4.45 -4.41 -16.14
C GLY A 105 3.19 -4.93 -15.44
N PHE A 106 2.80 -6.15 -15.81
CA PHE A 106 1.57 -6.77 -15.30
C PHE A 106 1.53 -6.78 -13.76
N LEU A 107 2.60 -7.26 -13.09
CA LEU A 107 2.66 -7.34 -11.62
C LEU A 107 2.39 -5.97 -10.97
N SER A 108 3.02 -4.92 -11.47
CA SER A 108 2.90 -3.56 -10.96
C SER A 108 1.48 -3.02 -11.08
N ARG A 109 0.85 -3.22 -12.24
CA ARG A 109 -0.55 -2.82 -12.46
C ARG A 109 -1.50 -3.56 -11.52
N GLU A 110 -1.30 -4.87 -11.32
CA GLU A 110 -2.16 -5.65 -10.45
C GLU A 110 -1.99 -5.27 -8.97
N ILE A 111 -0.77 -5.00 -8.50
CA ILE A 111 -0.54 -4.50 -7.14
C ILE A 111 -1.27 -3.16 -6.93
N ILE A 112 -1.16 -2.23 -7.87
CA ILE A 112 -1.86 -0.94 -7.80
C ILE A 112 -3.37 -1.15 -7.82
N ARG A 113 -3.91 -1.91 -8.78
CA ARG A 113 -5.33 -2.18 -8.94
C ARG A 113 -5.93 -2.81 -7.69
N TYR A 114 -5.28 -3.85 -7.17
CA TYR A 114 -5.70 -4.53 -5.96
C TYR A 114 -5.68 -3.58 -4.74
N SER A 115 -4.61 -2.79 -4.59
CA SER A 115 -4.49 -1.84 -3.48
C SER A 115 -5.59 -0.78 -3.54
N LEU A 116 -5.87 -0.22 -4.73
CA LEU A 116 -6.95 0.74 -4.93
C LEU A 116 -8.33 0.15 -4.63
N ALA A 117 -8.57 -1.10 -5.03
CA ALA A 117 -9.81 -1.80 -4.73
C ALA A 117 -10.03 -1.95 -3.22
N ARG A 118 -8.97 -2.27 -2.47
CA ARG A 118 -9.01 -2.39 -1.00
C ARG A 118 -9.15 -1.03 -0.32
N ILE A 119 -8.46 0.01 -0.82
CA ILE A 119 -8.60 1.38 -0.32
C ILE A 119 -10.05 1.85 -0.45
N TYR A 120 -10.68 1.63 -1.60
CA TYR A 120 -12.01 2.17 -1.92
C TYR A 120 -13.17 1.17 -1.74
N GLN A 121 -12.94 0.01 -1.12
CA GLN A 121 -13.95 -1.01 -0.80
C GLN A 121 -14.77 -1.48 -2.03
N ARG A 122 -14.14 -1.59 -3.20
CA ARG A 122 -14.82 -2.12 -4.39
C ARG A 122 -15.00 -3.63 -4.26
N SER A 123 -16.25 -4.07 -4.22
CA SER A 123 -16.61 -5.49 -4.18
C SER A 123 -16.31 -6.23 -5.50
N ASP A 124 -16.29 -5.50 -6.62
CA ASP A 124 -16.13 -6.08 -7.96
C ASP A 124 -14.72 -6.57 -8.29
N SER A 125 -13.73 -6.19 -7.50
CA SER A 125 -12.33 -6.58 -7.71
C SER A 125 -12.02 -8.02 -7.31
N ARG A 126 -12.94 -8.72 -6.64
CA ARG A 126 -12.72 -10.08 -6.11
C ARG A 126 -12.75 -11.19 -7.19
N ARG A 127 -13.05 -10.88 -8.45
CA ARG A 127 -13.27 -11.88 -9.51
C ARG A 127 -12.44 -11.66 -10.77
N ASN A 128 -11.29 -11.02 -10.72
CA ASN A 128 -10.45 -10.95 -11.91
C ASN A 128 -9.45 -12.10 -11.93
N PHE A 129 -9.84 -13.19 -12.59
CA PHE A 129 -9.00 -14.35 -12.89
C PHE A 129 -7.72 -14.03 -13.67
N SER A 130 -7.58 -12.83 -14.25
CA SER A 130 -6.41 -12.45 -15.04
C SER A 130 -5.10 -12.43 -14.25
N PHE A 131 -5.15 -12.16 -12.94
CA PHE A 131 -3.95 -12.21 -12.10
C PHE A 131 -3.52 -13.65 -11.84
N GLU A 132 -4.47 -14.52 -11.56
CA GLU A 132 -4.25 -15.96 -11.37
C GLU A 132 -3.67 -16.58 -12.64
N ASP A 133 -4.28 -16.32 -13.81
CA ASP A 133 -3.81 -16.82 -15.10
C ASP A 133 -2.39 -16.36 -15.41
N ALA A 134 -2.05 -15.10 -15.11
CA ALA A 134 -0.70 -14.59 -15.34
C ALA A 134 0.32 -15.20 -14.38
N LEU A 135 -0.05 -15.43 -13.11
CA LEU A 135 0.80 -16.14 -12.16
C LEU A 135 1.01 -17.62 -12.58
N TYR A 136 0.02 -18.26 -13.20
CA TYR A 136 0.18 -19.59 -13.77
C TYR A 136 1.18 -19.63 -14.93
N GLN A 137 1.36 -18.56 -15.68
CA GLN A 137 2.35 -18.45 -16.75
C GLN A 137 3.79 -18.30 -16.21
N GLU A 138 3.96 -17.71 -15.03
CA GLU A 138 5.26 -17.46 -14.35
C GLU A 138 5.67 -18.61 -13.41
N ARG A 139 5.36 -19.86 -13.78
CA ARG A 139 5.52 -21.06 -12.92
C ARG A 139 6.91 -21.30 -12.35
N SER A 140 7.96 -20.74 -12.94
CA SER A 140 9.33 -20.88 -12.44
C SER A 140 9.60 -20.08 -11.15
N GLU A 141 8.85 -18.99 -10.93
CA GLU A 141 9.09 -18.02 -9.88
C GLU A 141 7.94 -17.92 -8.87
N VAL A 142 6.80 -18.55 -9.21
CA VAL A 142 5.58 -18.55 -8.41
C VAL A 142 5.25 -19.99 -8.01
N ASN A 143 5.34 -20.27 -6.72
CA ASN A 143 5.05 -21.59 -6.18
C ASN A 143 3.63 -21.64 -5.63
N GLN A 144 2.87 -22.68 -6.00
CA GLN A 144 1.64 -22.99 -5.30
C GLN A 144 1.98 -23.74 -4.01
N VAL A 145 1.47 -23.25 -2.88
CA VAL A 145 1.63 -23.82 -1.54
C VAL A 145 0.28 -24.05 -0.90
N SER A 146 0.17 -25.06 -0.04
CA SER A 146 -1.05 -25.35 0.71
C SER A 146 -0.75 -25.26 2.19
N TYR A 147 -1.73 -24.84 2.94
CA TYR A 147 -1.70 -24.77 4.42
C TYR A 147 -2.96 -25.38 4.96
N ASP A 148 -2.84 -26.18 6.00
CA ASP A 148 -3.97 -26.74 6.73
C ASP A 148 -4.59 -25.67 7.64
N ARG A 149 -5.84 -25.89 8.02
CA ARG A 149 -6.52 -25.01 8.98
C ARG A 149 -5.69 -24.85 10.25
N GLU A 150 -5.61 -23.60 10.75
CA GLU A 150 -4.84 -23.16 11.93
C GLU A 150 -3.31 -23.18 11.75
N GLU A 151 -2.82 -23.55 10.57
CA GLU A 151 -1.40 -23.47 10.27
C GLU A 151 -0.93 -22.02 10.14
N THR A 152 0.26 -21.74 10.72
CA THR A 152 0.89 -20.42 10.63
C THR A 152 1.68 -20.30 9.34
N ILE A 153 1.34 -19.31 8.50
CA ILE A 153 2.01 -19.04 7.23
C ILE A 153 3.32 -18.26 7.47
N PHE A 154 3.27 -17.26 8.33
CA PHE A 154 4.44 -16.55 8.88
C PHE A 154 4.08 -15.91 10.22
N SER A 155 5.09 -15.64 11.03
CA SER A 155 4.97 -15.04 12.35
C SER A 155 5.38 -13.56 12.36
N TRP A 156 4.96 -12.85 13.40
CA TRP A 156 5.45 -11.52 13.69
C TRP A 156 6.97 -11.54 13.89
N GLY A 157 7.68 -10.59 13.29
CA GLY A 157 9.13 -10.47 13.35
C GLY A 157 9.90 -11.32 12.34
N ASP A 158 9.25 -12.24 11.61
CA ASP A 158 9.89 -13.02 10.54
C ASP A 158 10.40 -12.11 9.41
N ASN A 159 11.41 -12.58 8.69
CA ASN A 159 11.88 -11.91 7.49
C ASN A 159 10.81 -11.92 6.39
N ALA A 160 10.69 -10.80 5.68
CA ALA A 160 9.75 -10.67 4.56
C ALA A 160 10.37 -11.24 3.28
N ASP A 161 10.31 -12.55 3.11
CA ASP A 161 10.90 -13.30 1.98
C ASP A 161 9.93 -13.58 0.83
N SER A 162 8.64 -13.30 1.00
CA SER A 162 7.58 -13.63 0.04
C SER A 162 6.37 -12.72 0.16
N ILE A 163 5.59 -12.66 -0.94
CA ILE A 163 4.22 -12.18 -0.98
C ILE A 163 3.31 -13.37 -1.29
N TYR A 164 2.11 -13.35 -0.76
CA TYR A 164 1.12 -14.42 -0.96
C TYR A 164 -0.14 -13.87 -1.63
N PHE A 165 -0.70 -14.67 -2.53
CA PHE A 165 -2.01 -14.45 -3.15
C PHE A 165 -2.91 -15.64 -2.85
N ILE A 166 -4.14 -15.40 -2.38
CA ILE A 166 -5.06 -16.46 -1.97
C ILE A 166 -5.82 -16.97 -3.20
N ILE A 167 -5.62 -18.24 -3.55
CA ILE A 167 -6.38 -18.95 -4.57
C ILE A 167 -7.71 -19.41 -3.97
N ASP A 168 -7.62 -20.06 -2.79
CA ASP A 168 -8.75 -20.64 -2.09
C ASP A 168 -8.52 -20.64 -0.58
N GLY A 169 -9.61 -20.65 0.19
CA GLY A 169 -9.57 -20.59 1.65
C GLY A 169 -9.58 -19.18 2.22
N GLN A 170 -9.34 -19.08 3.53
CA GLN A 170 -9.35 -17.81 4.29
C GLN A 170 -8.10 -17.72 5.16
N VAL A 171 -7.50 -16.53 5.19
CA VAL A 171 -6.31 -16.21 5.99
C VAL A 171 -6.62 -15.05 6.92
N SER A 172 -6.35 -15.20 8.21
CA SER A 172 -6.37 -14.09 9.15
C SER A 172 -4.98 -13.48 9.32
N LEU A 173 -4.91 -12.17 9.30
CA LEU A 173 -3.75 -11.45 9.79
C LEU A 173 -4.03 -11.05 11.23
N ARG A 174 -3.10 -11.37 12.16
CA ARG A 174 -3.27 -11.18 13.59
C ARG A 174 -2.16 -10.31 14.15
N THR A 175 -2.50 -9.49 15.14
CA THR A 175 -1.53 -8.69 15.90
C THR A 175 -0.65 -9.57 16.79
N ILE A 176 0.41 -8.99 17.37
CA ILE A 176 1.28 -9.68 18.36
C ILE A 176 0.49 -10.20 19.58
N LYS A 177 -0.67 -9.58 19.89
CA LYS A 177 -1.57 -10.04 20.97
C LYS A 177 -2.60 -11.08 20.47
N ASP A 178 -2.35 -11.68 19.31
CA ASP A 178 -3.21 -12.67 18.63
C ASP A 178 -4.65 -12.21 18.35
N LYS A 179 -4.86 -10.90 18.27
CA LYS A 179 -6.16 -10.34 17.87
C LYS A 179 -6.24 -10.28 16.35
N ASN A 180 -7.38 -10.70 15.80
CA ASN A 180 -7.64 -10.60 14.37
C ASN A 180 -7.54 -9.14 13.92
N PHE A 181 -6.65 -8.90 12.96
CA PHE A 181 -6.48 -7.61 12.31
C PHE A 181 -7.35 -7.51 11.06
N VAL A 182 -7.33 -8.51 10.21
CA VAL A 182 -8.17 -8.60 9.02
C VAL A 182 -8.34 -10.06 8.62
N LEU A 183 -9.50 -10.39 8.09
CA LEU A 183 -9.78 -11.67 7.43
C LEU A 183 -9.73 -11.46 5.92
N LEU A 184 -8.91 -12.26 5.24
CA LEU A 184 -8.68 -12.23 3.81
C LEU A 184 -9.25 -13.49 3.18
N GLY A 185 -9.72 -13.39 1.93
CA GLY A 185 -10.28 -14.50 1.17
C GLY A 185 -9.71 -14.60 -0.24
N PRO A 186 -10.30 -15.47 -1.10
CA PRO A 186 -9.84 -15.63 -2.47
C PRO A 186 -9.69 -14.32 -3.23
N ALA A 187 -8.64 -14.22 -4.05
CA ALA A 187 -8.20 -13.03 -4.77
C ALA A 187 -7.62 -11.89 -3.88
N ASP A 188 -7.47 -12.09 -2.58
CA ASP A 188 -6.71 -11.19 -1.72
C ASP A 188 -5.21 -11.53 -1.72
N SER A 189 -4.36 -10.52 -1.49
CA SER A 189 -2.93 -10.68 -1.29
C SER A 189 -2.49 -10.14 0.07
N PHE A 190 -1.38 -10.66 0.60
CA PHE A 190 -0.82 -10.23 1.88
C PHE A 190 0.70 -10.45 1.92
N GLY A 191 1.34 -9.78 2.88
CA GLY A 191 2.79 -9.86 3.07
C GLY A 191 3.60 -8.84 2.26
N GLU A 192 2.97 -8.07 1.37
CA GLU A 192 3.61 -7.08 0.51
C GLU A 192 4.17 -5.88 1.28
N SER A 193 3.49 -5.43 2.34
CA SER A 193 3.91 -4.22 3.06
C SER A 193 5.31 -4.35 3.65
N SER A 194 5.58 -5.45 4.35
CA SER A 194 6.90 -5.71 4.94
C SER A 194 8.00 -5.83 3.88
N LEU A 195 7.70 -6.49 2.75
CA LEU A 195 8.65 -6.63 1.66
C LEU A 195 9.04 -5.27 1.05
N ILE A 196 8.03 -4.43 0.76
CA ILE A 196 8.26 -3.16 0.10
C ILE A 196 8.94 -2.15 1.03
N THR A 197 8.57 -2.14 2.30
CA THR A 197 9.20 -1.26 3.31
C THR A 197 10.51 -1.80 3.86
N ASN A 198 10.88 -3.04 3.50
CA ASN A 198 12.06 -3.74 4.03
C ASN A 198 12.06 -3.83 5.56
N LYS A 199 10.90 -4.14 6.13
CA LYS A 199 10.72 -4.33 7.57
C LYS A 199 10.37 -5.80 7.85
N PRO A 200 10.64 -6.33 9.05
CA PRO A 200 10.12 -7.62 9.47
C PRO A 200 8.59 -7.68 9.39
N ARG A 201 8.03 -8.90 9.38
CA ARG A 201 6.58 -9.10 9.44
C ARG A 201 5.97 -8.38 10.63
N SER A 202 5.06 -7.46 10.38
CA SER A 202 4.36 -6.68 11.41
C SER A 202 3.12 -7.38 11.99
N LEU A 203 2.70 -8.49 11.38
CA LEU A 203 1.54 -9.31 11.75
C LEU A 203 1.90 -10.78 11.62
N ARG A 204 1.13 -11.64 12.29
CA ARG A 204 1.13 -13.08 12.08
C ARG A 204 0.03 -13.43 11.07
N ALA A 205 0.31 -14.30 10.09
CA ALA A 205 -0.67 -14.82 9.16
C ALA A 205 -1.01 -16.27 9.49
N VAL A 206 -2.30 -16.59 9.61
CA VAL A 206 -2.81 -17.91 9.97
C VAL A 206 -3.91 -18.32 8.99
N ALA A 207 -3.88 -19.55 8.53
CA ALA A 207 -4.92 -20.16 7.73
C ALA A 207 -6.16 -20.44 8.59
N GLU A 208 -7.27 -19.77 8.33
CA GLU A 208 -8.54 -19.98 9.06
C GLU A 208 -9.31 -21.20 8.55
N THR A 209 -9.06 -21.57 7.31
CA THR A 209 -9.53 -22.79 6.66
C THR A 209 -8.35 -23.42 5.95
N ASP A 210 -8.51 -24.63 5.38
CA ASP A 210 -7.53 -25.12 4.43
C ASP A 210 -7.38 -24.12 3.29
N CYS A 211 -6.13 -23.77 2.95
CA CYS A 211 -5.78 -22.72 2.01
C CYS A 211 -4.88 -23.21 0.90
N ARG A 212 -5.11 -22.69 -0.31
CA ARG A 212 -4.17 -22.76 -1.43
C ARG A 212 -3.73 -21.35 -1.80
N LEU A 213 -2.44 -21.12 -1.83
CA LEU A 213 -1.84 -19.80 -2.06
C LEU A 213 -0.82 -19.88 -3.20
N PHE A 214 -0.69 -18.79 -3.95
CA PHE A 214 0.55 -18.53 -4.68
C PHE A 214 1.53 -17.81 -3.76
N ARG A 215 2.75 -18.36 -3.64
CA ARG A 215 3.88 -17.73 -2.97
C ARG A 215 4.83 -17.18 -4.02
N MET A 216 5.06 -15.88 -4.01
CA MET A 216 5.99 -15.16 -4.87
C MET A 216 7.21 -14.77 -4.04
N SER A 217 8.41 -15.13 -4.50
CA SER A 217 9.66 -14.79 -3.80
C SER A 217 9.89 -13.27 -3.78
N ALA A 218 10.50 -12.78 -2.69
CA ALA A 218 10.89 -11.38 -2.55
C ALA A 218 11.76 -10.90 -3.71
N ASP A 219 12.75 -11.71 -4.09
CA ASP A 219 13.71 -11.36 -5.16
C ASP A 219 13.01 -11.18 -6.50
N TRP A 220 12.11 -12.09 -6.86
CA TRP A 220 11.36 -12.00 -8.11
C TRP A 220 10.47 -10.74 -8.14
N VAL A 221 9.73 -10.50 -7.05
CA VAL A 221 8.87 -9.31 -6.93
C VAL A 221 9.69 -8.03 -7.03
N LEU A 222 10.75 -7.91 -6.24
CA LEU A 222 11.59 -6.70 -6.21
C LEU A 222 12.31 -6.48 -7.53
N ASN A 223 12.80 -7.55 -8.20
CA ASN A 223 13.44 -7.45 -9.51
C ASN A 223 12.48 -6.94 -10.59
N ASN A 224 11.20 -7.34 -10.54
CA ASN A 224 10.19 -6.81 -11.46
C ASN A 224 9.87 -5.34 -11.14
N LEU A 225 9.64 -5.02 -9.86
CA LEU A 225 9.33 -3.64 -9.45
C LEU A 225 10.48 -2.67 -9.73
N ASN A 226 11.73 -3.10 -9.57
CA ASN A 226 12.90 -2.25 -9.81
C ASN A 226 13.11 -1.88 -11.29
N LYS A 227 12.49 -2.59 -12.24
CA LYS A 227 12.50 -2.25 -13.67
C LYS A 227 11.50 -1.15 -14.03
N GLU A 228 10.58 -0.86 -13.14
CA GLU A 228 9.52 0.12 -13.40
C GLU A 228 10.01 1.57 -13.30
N HIS A 229 9.33 2.44 -14.02
CA HIS A 229 9.55 3.88 -13.93
C HIS A 229 9.38 4.38 -12.47
N PRO A 230 10.18 5.36 -11.98
CA PRO A 230 10.06 5.85 -10.59
C PRO A 230 8.64 6.27 -10.19
N ILE A 231 7.86 6.86 -11.10
CA ILE A 231 6.45 7.23 -10.86
C ILE A 231 5.60 6.00 -10.52
N VAL A 232 5.78 4.87 -11.22
CA VAL A 232 5.05 3.62 -10.94
C VAL A 232 5.43 3.06 -9.58
N ARG A 233 6.70 3.07 -9.26
CA ARG A 233 7.23 2.59 -7.97
C ARG A 233 6.72 3.45 -6.80
N LEU A 234 6.63 4.78 -6.98
CA LEU A 234 6.00 5.70 -6.02
C LEU A 234 4.49 5.44 -5.89
N ALA A 235 3.80 5.17 -6.99
CA ALA A 235 2.39 4.81 -6.98
C ALA A 235 2.13 3.51 -6.20
N ILE A 236 2.96 2.49 -6.39
CA ILE A 236 2.90 1.23 -5.62
C ILE A 236 3.14 1.50 -4.14
N HIS A 237 4.19 2.24 -3.80
CA HIS A 237 4.50 2.59 -2.42
C HIS A 237 3.31 3.28 -1.73
N GLN A 238 2.78 4.34 -2.35
CA GLN A 238 1.69 5.11 -1.75
C GLN A 238 0.40 4.30 -1.64
N THR A 239 0.01 3.56 -2.68
CA THR A 239 -1.23 2.76 -2.64
C THR A 239 -1.16 1.64 -1.59
N LEU A 240 0.00 1.01 -1.39
CA LEU A 240 0.19 0.01 -0.34
C LEU A 240 0.19 0.62 1.06
N SER A 241 0.84 1.77 1.25
CA SER A 241 0.83 2.51 2.51
C SER A 241 -0.61 2.91 2.88
N MET A 242 -1.38 3.45 1.93
CA MET A 242 -2.77 3.82 2.13
C MET A 242 -3.67 2.61 2.42
N LYS A 243 -3.46 1.48 1.73
CA LYS A 243 -4.15 0.21 2.03
C LYS A 243 -3.89 -0.22 3.48
N SER A 244 -2.64 -0.15 3.94
CA SER A 244 -2.27 -0.50 5.30
C SER A 244 -2.94 0.41 6.33
N ILE A 245 -2.88 1.73 6.13
CA ILE A 245 -3.53 2.72 7.00
C ILE A 245 -5.05 2.45 7.07
N ARG A 246 -5.72 2.25 5.93
CA ARG A 246 -7.16 1.97 5.90
C ARG A 246 -7.53 0.64 6.57
N ASN A 247 -6.71 -0.37 6.44
CA ASN A 247 -6.93 -1.63 7.17
C ASN A 247 -6.83 -1.43 8.68
N GLN A 248 -5.86 -0.66 9.17
CA GLN A 248 -5.72 -0.32 10.58
C GLN A 248 -6.96 0.44 11.11
N MET A 249 -7.44 1.42 10.34
CA MET A 249 -8.60 2.21 10.70
C MET A 249 -9.91 1.40 10.77
N ARG A 250 -10.07 0.36 9.93
CA ARG A 250 -11.26 -0.53 9.96
C ARG A 250 -11.37 -1.33 11.23
N LEU A 251 -10.25 -1.75 11.79
CA LEU A 251 -10.23 -2.49 13.07
C LEU A 251 -10.76 -1.67 14.22
N ILE A 252 -10.43 -0.39 14.24
CA ILE A 252 -10.90 0.53 15.27
C ILE A 252 -12.43 0.65 15.21
N LYS A 253 -13.04 0.56 14.00
CA LYS A 253 -14.49 0.65 13.80
C LYS A 253 -15.27 -0.64 14.11
N THR A 254 -14.67 -1.81 13.96
CA THR A 254 -15.36 -3.10 14.14
C THR A 254 -15.36 -3.62 15.57
N ASN A 255 -14.50 -3.08 16.42
CA ASN A 255 -14.47 -3.41 17.83
C ASN A 255 -15.13 -2.26 18.61
N ASP A 256 -16.33 -2.48 19.17
CA ASP A 256 -17.04 -1.58 20.10
C ASP A 256 -16.28 -1.28 21.40
N GLY A 257 -15.02 -1.51 21.44
CA GLY A 257 -14.07 -1.18 22.50
C GLY A 257 -12.95 -0.32 21.92
N VAL A 258 -12.89 0.92 22.34
CA VAL A 258 -11.82 1.88 22.09
C VAL A 258 -10.45 1.22 22.24
N TYR A 259 -9.78 0.93 21.12
CA TYR A 259 -8.37 0.57 21.13
C TYR A 259 -7.56 1.78 20.66
N VAL A 260 -6.92 2.42 21.62
CA VAL A 260 -5.80 3.32 21.36
C VAL A 260 -4.69 2.44 20.76
N ALA A 261 -4.33 2.68 19.51
CA ALA A 261 -3.08 2.16 18.98
C ALA A 261 -1.97 2.90 19.72
N ASP A 262 -1.37 2.23 20.71
CA ASP A 262 -0.13 2.71 21.33
C ASP A 262 0.96 2.71 20.27
N ASN A 263 1.22 3.87 19.69
CA ASN A 263 2.36 4.15 18.83
C ASN A 263 3.65 4.43 19.65
N ASN A 264 3.71 3.99 20.89
CA ASN A 264 4.94 4.00 21.68
C ASN A 264 5.64 2.64 21.52
N THR A 265 6.49 2.55 20.52
CA THR A 265 7.68 1.69 20.56
C THR A 265 8.87 2.59 20.33
N ASP A 266 9.54 2.91 21.42
CA ASP A 266 10.95 3.30 21.45
C ASP A 266 11.82 2.28 20.71
#